data_9b70437efb2923aeee2bd6a550f80b95
#
_entry.id   9b70437efb2923aeee2bd6a550f80b95
#
_cell.length_a   1.000
_cell.length_b   1.000
_cell.length_c   1.000
_cell.angle_alpha   90.00
_cell.angle_beta   90.00
_cell.angle_gamma   90.00
#
_symmetry.space_group_name_H-M   'P 1'
#
loop_
_entity.id
_entity.type
_entity.pdbx_description
1 polymer ?
#
loop_
_entity_poly.entity_id
_entity_poly.type
_entity_poly.pdbx_seq_one_letter_code
_entity_poly.pdbx_strand_id
1 'polypeptide(L)'
;NKFPHHENEIAQSICALGTPFVNYWLHAEYLLVNGGKMSKSLGNYYCLSDLYEKGFTTEEIRYILLSTHYRTKVDFRLDKQHEAKKVIQRIQELKSRLKSISSSVSTEFPDETDSFNLALENDLDSPIAMSVFFDWIRKTNIEMDNNKLIAKKAAQGLNFIAYFDSIYGLLPKKESIPQNILDLVAEREEARRNGEWEKSDRLRNLIASEGWLVKDTPSGSKLSVK
;
A
#
# COMPACT_ATOMS: atom_id res chain seq x y z
N ASN A 1 -22.58 -16.57 2.45
CA ASN A 1 -23.88 -16.34 1.78
C ASN A 1 -24.05 -17.12 0.47
N LYS A 2 -23.29 -18.25 0.26
CA LYS A 2 -23.42 -19.03 -0.97
C LYS A 2 -24.89 -19.38 -1.25
N PHE A 3 -25.58 -19.94 -0.28
CA PHE A 3 -27.00 -20.26 -0.35
C PHE A 3 -27.76 -19.53 0.79
N PRO A 4 -28.92 -18.91 0.48
CA PRO A 4 -29.58 -18.83 -0.84
C PRO A 4 -29.17 -17.61 -1.68
N HIS A 5 -28.34 -16.69 -1.18
CA HIS A 5 -28.14 -15.35 -1.78
C HIS A 5 -27.47 -15.42 -3.16
N HIS A 6 -26.26 -15.97 -3.24
CA HIS A 6 -25.54 -16.02 -4.52
C HIS A 6 -26.20 -16.95 -5.54
N GLU A 7 -26.86 -18.03 -5.10
CA GLU A 7 -27.65 -18.87 -5.99
C GLU A 7 -28.83 -18.12 -6.62
N ASN A 8 -29.48 -17.23 -5.84
CA ASN A 8 -30.53 -16.38 -6.36
C ASN A 8 -29.99 -15.33 -7.35
N GLU A 9 -28.81 -14.75 -7.10
CA GLU A 9 -28.13 -13.83 -8.02
C GLU A 9 -27.80 -14.51 -9.36
N ILE A 10 -27.29 -15.75 -9.30
CA ILE A 10 -27.03 -16.57 -10.49
C ILE A 10 -28.33 -16.80 -11.27
N ALA A 11 -29.37 -17.25 -10.58
CA ALA A 11 -30.67 -17.53 -11.22
C ALA A 11 -31.28 -16.28 -11.88
N GLN A 12 -31.29 -15.14 -11.18
CA GLN A 12 -31.79 -13.88 -11.70
C GLN A 12 -31.01 -13.43 -12.95
N SER A 13 -29.68 -13.51 -12.90
CA SER A 13 -28.82 -13.07 -13.99
C SER A 13 -28.95 -13.97 -15.23
N ILE A 14 -28.98 -15.29 -15.05
CA ILE A 14 -29.18 -16.23 -16.14
C ILE A 14 -30.57 -16.05 -16.77
N CYS A 15 -31.62 -15.91 -15.95
CA CYS A 15 -32.98 -15.69 -16.47
C CYS A 15 -33.11 -14.36 -17.25
N ALA A 16 -32.42 -13.31 -16.80
CA ALA A 16 -32.48 -11.99 -17.44
C ALA A 16 -31.63 -11.90 -18.71
N LEU A 17 -30.43 -12.48 -18.70
CA LEU A 17 -29.41 -12.30 -19.74
C LEU A 17 -29.24 -13.51 -20.66
N GLY A 18 -29.73 -14.68 -20.27
CA GLY A 18 -29.53 -15.95 -20.98
C GLY A 18 -28.11 -16.50 -20.94
N THR A 19 -27.21 -15.85 -20.18
CA THR A 19 -25.79 -16.23 -20.07
C THR A 19 -25.30 -16.05 -18.63
N PRO A 20 -24.27 -16.81 -18.21
CA PRO A 20 -23.57 -16.55 -16.93
C PRO A 20 -22.99 -15.14 -16.91
N PHE A 21 -23.15 -14.39 -15.80
CA PHE A 21 -22.65 -13.02 -15.68
C PHE A 21 -21.26 -12.94 -15.04
N VAL A 22 -20.75 -14.04 -14.46
CA VAL A 22 -19.41 -14.16 -13.90
C VAL A 22 -18.76 -15.48 -14.31
N ASN A 23 -17.44 -15.45 -14.51
CA ASN A 23 -16.66 -16.64 -14.82
C ASN A 23 -16.15 -17.33 -13.56
N TYR A 24 -15.87 -16.59 -12.49
CA TYR A 24 -15.30 -17.10 -11.25
C TYR A 24 -16.00 -16.53 -10.03
N TRP A 25 -16.24 -17.39 -9.03
CA TRP A 25 -16.79 -17.02 -7.74
C TRP A 25 -15.71 -17.17 -6.66
N LEU A 26 -15.40 -16.07 -5.99
CA LEU A 26 -14.44 -16.04 -4.88
C LEU A 26 -15.17 -15.69 -3.59
N HIS A 27 -15.03 -16.54 -2.57
CA HIS A 27 -15.65 -16.35 -1.28
C HIS A 27 -14.58 -16.23 -0.19
N ALA A 28 -14.49 -15.08 0.44
CA ALA A 28 -13.64 -14.87 1.62
C ALA A 28 -14.36 -15.32 2.90
N GLU A 29 -13.57 -15.70 3.90
CA GLU A 29 -14.06 -15.97 5.25
C GLU A 29 -14.39 -14.68 6.01
N TYR A 30 -15.02 -14.84 7.16
CA TYR A 30 -15.48 -13.73 7.99
C TYR A 30 -14.33 -12.94 8.60
N LEU A 31 -14.53 -11.62 8.66
CA LEU A 31 -13.70 -10.71 9.43
C LEU A 31 -14.15 -10.75 10.90
N LEU A 32 -13.20 -11.04 11.78
CA LEU A 32 -13.36 -10.89 13.22
C LEU A 32 -12.70 -9.58 13.66
N VAL A 33 -13.14 -9.05 14.78
CA VAL A 33 -12.52 -7.88 15.44
C VAL A 33 -12.26 -8.24 16.90
N ASN A 34 -11.00 -8.27 17.30
CA ASN A 34 -10.56 -8.69 18.63
C ASN A 34 -11.15 -10.08 19.03
N GLY A 35 -11.06 -11.05 18.11
CA GLY A 35 -11.53 -12.41 18.32
C GLY A 35 -13.04 -12.62 18.24
N GLY A 36 -13.83 -11.55 18.12
CA GLY A 36 -15.29 -11.58 18.07
C GLY A 36 -15.87 -11.22 16.72
N LYS A 37 -17.15 -11.58 16.48
CA LYS A 37 -17.90 -11.13 15.31
C LYS A 37 -18.02 -9.61 15.33
N MET A 38 -17.72 -8.94 14.22
CA MET A 38 -17.93 -7.50 14.07
C MET A 38 -19.44 -7.18 14.12
N SER A 39 -19.85 -6.30 15.04
CA SER A 39 -21.25 -5.91 15.23
C SER A 39 -21.37 -4.51 15.82
N LYS A 40 -22.34 -3.74 15.32
CA LYS A 40 -22.64 -2.41 15.88
C LYS A 40 -23.07 -2.49 17.34
N SER A 41 -23.86 -3.51 17.71
CA SER A 41 -24.34 -3.71 19.08
C SER A 41 -23.24 -4.05 20.08
N LEU A 42 -22.10 -4.59 19.62
CA LEU A 42 -20.95 -4.91 20.46
C LEU A 42 -19.92 -3.75 20.50
N GLY A 43 -20.16 -2.66 19.77
CA GLY A 43 -19.24 -1.53 19.72
C GLY A 43 -17.89 -1.81 19.04
N ASN A 44 -17.74 -2.96 18.38
CA ASN A 44 -16.52 -3.38 17.67
C ASN A 44 -16.68 -3.30 16.15
N TYR A 45 -17.57 -2.44 15.67
CA TYR A 45 -17.75 -2.18 14.25
C TYR A 45 -16.87 -1.01 13.83
N TYR A 46 -16.07 -1.20 12.79
CA TYR A 46 -15.23 -0.16 12.20
C TYR A 46 -15.48 -0.07 10.69
N CYS A 47 -15.69 1.15 10.20
CA CYS A 47 -15.55 1.46 8.78
C CYS A 47 -14.15 2.05 8.51
N LEU A 48 -13.81 2.26 7.24
CA LEU A 48 -12.47 2.78 6.89
C LEU A 48 -12.21 4.17 7.48
N SER A 49 -13.21 5.05 7.51
CA SER A 49 -13.08 6.38 8.15
C SER A 49 -12.69 6.28 9.61
N ASP A 50 -13.30 5.36 10.37
CA ASP A 50 -12.98 5.17 11.79
C ASP A 50 -11.53 4.70 12.00
N LEU A 51 -11.01 3.88 11.07
CA LEU A 51 -9.61 3.44 11.12
C LEU A 51 -8.65 4.57 10.77
N TYR A 52 -8.98 5.42 9.80
CA TYR A 52 -8.19 6.61 9.48
C TYR A 52 -8.16 7.61 10.64
N GLU A 53 -9.28 7.85 11.32
CA GLU A 53 -9.32 8.67 12.53
C GLU A 53 -8.48 8.10 13.67
N LYS A 54 -8.31 6.77 13.72
CA LYS A 54 -7.40 6.07 14.64
C LYS A 54 -5.94 6.09 14.18
N GLY A 55 -5.63 6.72 13.05
CA GLY A 55 -4.28 6.90 12.53
C GLY A 55 -3.75 5.74 11.69
N PHE A 56 -4.60 4.80 11.27
CA PHE A 56 -4.19 3.77 10.30
C PHE A 56 -4.01 4.38 8.91
N THR A 57 -3.01 3.89 8.17
CA THR A 57 -2.89 4.15 6.73
C THR A 57 -3.57 3.05 5.92
N THR A 58 -3.85 3.34 4.65
CA THR A 58 -4.42 2.36 3.71
C THR A 58 -3.53 1.12 3.60
N GLU A 59 -2.22 1.31 3.55
CA GLU A 59 -1.23 0.25 3.40
C GLU A 59 -1.20 -0.65 4.65
N GLU A 60 -1.29 -0.07 5.85
CA GLU A 60 -1.36 -0.82 7.11
C GLU A 60 -2.60 -1.71 7.16
N ILE A 61 -3.76 -1.16 6.80
CA ILE A 61 -5.03 -1.91 6.74
C ILE A 61 -4.91 -3.05 5.71
N ARG A 62 -4.41 -2.76 4.51
CA ARG A 62 -4.20 -3.77 3.46
C ARG A 62 -3.28 -4.89 3.92
N TYR A 63 -2.14 -4.56 4.56
CA TYR A 63 -1.23 -5.57 5.08
C TYR A 63 -1.92 -6.51 6.07
N ILE A 64 -2.64 -5.96 7.05
CA ILE A 64 -3.34 -6.77 8.06
C ILE A 64 -4.36 -7.71 7.41
N LEU A 65 -5.12 -7.24 6.43
CA LEU A 65 -6.13 -8.04 5.75
C LEU A 65 -5.51 -9.12 4.83
N LEU A 66 -4.44 -8.80 4.11
CA LEU A 66 -3.81 -9.67 3.12
C LEU A 66 -2.76 -10.62 3.70
N SER A 67 -2.35 -10.42 4.96
CA SER A 67 -1.43 -11.32 5.67
C SER A 67 -2.03 -12.68 6.05
N THR A 68 -3.32 -12.84 5.87
CA THR A 68 -4.06 -14.08 6.13
C THR A 68 -4.68 -14.59 4.83
N HIS A 69 -4.69 -15.92 4.63
CA HIS A 69 -5.33 -16.52 3.46
C HIS A 69 -6.83 -16.20 3.44
N TYR A 70 -7.40 -15.84 2.30
CA TYR A 70 -8.78 -15.36 2.18
C TYR A 70 -9.83 -16.38 2.63
N ARG A 71 -9.52 -17.70 2.63
CA ARG A 71 -10.37 -18.77 3.18
C ARG A 71 -10.27 -18.93 4.69
N THR A 72 -9.42 -18.15 5.35
CA THR A 72 -9.22 -18.17 6.80
C THR A 72 -9.82 -16.92 7.42
N LYS A 73 -10.44 -17.05 8.59
CA LYS A 73 -10.96 -15.89 9.32
C LYS A 73 -9.85 -14.93 9.68
N VAL A 74 -9.99 -13.68 9.25
CA VAL A 74 -9.05 -12.62 9.62
C VAL A 74 -9.50 -12.02 10.94
N ASP A 75 -8.63 -12.03 11.95
CA ASP A 75 -8.86 -11.29 13.21
C ASP A 75 -8.19 -9.93 13.15
N PHE A 76 -8.96 -8.91 12.80
CA PHE A 76 -8.49 -7.53 12.76
C PHE A 76 -8.36 -6.99 14.18
N ARG A 77 -7.14 -6.57 14.53
CA ARG A 77 -6.80 -6.03 15.85
C ARG A 77 -6.10 -4.69 15.69
N LEU A 78 -6.51 -3.71 16.48
CA LEU A 78 -5.94 -2.36 16.42
C LEU A 78 -4.45 -2.34 16.83
N ASP A 79 -4.03 -3.25 17.73
CA ASP A 79 -2.64 -3.37 18.15
C ASP A 79 -1.67 -3.85 17.05
N LYS A 80 -2.20 -4.47 15.98
CA LYS A 80 -1.41 -4.88 14.82
C LYS A 80 -0.93 -3.73 13.94
N GLN A 81 -1.39 -2.51 14.16
CA GLN A 81 -0.93 -1.34 13.43
C GLN A 81 0.60 -1.18 13.48
N HIS A 82 1.18 -1.33 14.66
CA HIS A 82 2.61 -1.18 14.84
C HIS A 82 3.45 -2.21 14.05
N GLU A 83 2.96 -3.46 14.00
CA GLU A 83 3.56 -4.53 13.18
C GLU A 83 3.49 -4.17 11.69
N ALA A 84 2.30 -3.81 11.21
CA ALA A 84 2.08 -3.42 9.81
C ALA A 84 2.99 -2.26 9.39
N LYS A 85 3.10 -1.23 10.22
CA LYS A 85 3.97 -0.08 9.99
C LYS A 85 5.44 -0.49 9.85
N LYS A 86 5.94 -1.35 10.75
CA LYS A 86 7.32 -1.85 10.67
C LYS A 86 7.59 -2.64 9.38
N VAL A 87 6.63 -3.45 8.96
CA VAL A 87 6.75 -4.22 7.71
C VAL A 87 6.86 -3.29 6.51
N ILE A 88 5.99 -2.30 6.41
CA ILE A 88 6.01 -1.32 5.33
C ILE A 88 7.34 -0.54 5.32
N GLN A 89 7.79 -0.06 6.48
CA GLN A 89 9.07 0.63 6.63
C GLN A 89 10.24 -0.24 6.16
N ARG A 90 10.28 -1.52 6.54
CA ARG A 90 11.32 -2.45 6.11
C ARG A 90 11.41 -2.59 4.59
N ILE A 91 10.28 -2.61 3.89
CA ILE A 91 10.25 -2.64 2.41
C ILE A 91 10.78 -1.33 1.84
N GLN A 92 10.37 -0.18 2.40
CA GLN A 92 10.82 1.14 1.96
C GLN A 92 12.32 1.33 2.15
N GLU A 93 12.86 0.91 3.31
CA GLU A 93 14.28 0.96 3.61
C GLU A 93 15.10 0.13 2.61
N LEU A 94 14.69 -1.13 2.37
CA LEU A 94 15.37 -1.95 1.36
C LEU A 94 15.31 -1.29 -0.02
N LYS A 95 14.13 -0.79 -0.44
CA LYS A 95 13.98 -0.09 -1.72
C LYS A 95 14.94 1.11 -1.84
N SER A 96 15.10 1.88 -0.77
CA SER A 96 16.03 3.02 -0.73
C SER A 96 17.49 2.57 -0.83
N ARG A 97 17.88 1.54 -0.07
CA ARG A 97 19.22 0.95 -0.12
C ARG A 97 19.57 0.38 -1.50
N LEU A 98 18.65 -0.37 -2.12
CA LEU A 98 18.86 -0.90 -3.48
C LEU A 98 19.03 0.22 -4.52
N LYS A 99 18.28 1.31 -4.41
CA LYS A 99 18.44 2.49 -5.27
C LYS A 99 19.79 3.17 -5.15
N SER A 100 20.45 3.11 -3.99
CA SER A 100 21.81 3.67 -3.83
C SER A 100 22.88 2.80 -4.49
N ILE A 101 22.59 1.50 -4.74
CA ILE A 101 23.54 0.58 -5.40
C ILE A 101 23.30 0.57 -6.92
N SER A 102 22.06 0.66 -7.37
CA SER A 102 21.72 0.67 -8.79
C SER A 102 20.63 1.66 -9.11
N SER A 103 20.90 2.53 -10.09
CA SER A 103 19.91 3.40 -10.72
C SER A 103 19.36 2.84 -12.03
N SER A 104 19.89 1.70 -12.49
CA SER A 104 19.45 1.06 -13.75
C SER A 104 18.10 0.35 -13.55
N VAL A 105 17.29 0.36 -14.60
CA VAL A 105 16.07 -0.45 -14.69
C VAL A 105 16.46 -1.84 -15.19
N SER A 106 15.91 -2.90 -14.56
CA SER A 106 16.04 -4.27 -15.02
C SER A 106 14.69 -4.77 -15.54
N THR A 107 14.71 -5.64 -16.53
CA THR A 107 13.53 -6.44 -16.94
C THR A 107 13.57 -7.84 -16.31
N GLU A 108 14.67 -8.19 -15.66
CA GLU A 108 14.84 -9.49 -15.00
C GLU A 108 14.36 -9.41 -13.54
N PHE A 109 14.02 -10.56 -13.00
CA PHE A 109 13.61 -10.76 -11.60
C PHE A 109 14.61 -11.66 -10.86
N PRO A 110 14.65 -11.65 -9.52
CA PRO A 110 15.33 -12.68 -8.73
C PRO A 110 14.63 -14.04 -8.89
N ASP A 111 15.36 -15.13 -8.66
CA ASP A 111 14.84 -16.50 -8.77
C ASP A 111 13.66 -16.77 -7.80
N GLU A 112 13.63 -16.10 -6.66
CA GLU A 112 12.53 -16.21 -5.70
C GLU A 112 11.17 -15.77 -6.25
N THR A 113 11.15 -15.02 -7.35
CA THR A 113 9.89 -14.57 -7.99
C THR A 113 9.06 -15.75 -8.50
N ASP A 114 9.68 -16.83 -8.97
CA ASP A 114 8.98 -18.04 -9.41
C ASP A 114 8.24 -18.70 -8.24
N SER A 115 8.91 -18.85 -7.09
CA SER A 115 8.28 -19.38 -5.88
C SER A 115 7.18 -18.48 -5.35
N PHE A 116 7.33 -17.16 -5.46
CA PHE A 116 6.31 -16.18 -5.12
C PHE A 116 5.07 -16.35 -6.02
N ASN A 117 5.26 -16.48 -7.33
CA ASN A 117 4.16 -16.69 -8.27
C ASN A 117 3.44 -18.02 -8.04
N LEU A 118 4.18 -19.11 -7.83
CA LEU A 118 3.61 -20.42 -7.52
C LEU A 118 2.71 -20.38 -6.27
N ALA A 119 3.10 -19.61 -5.25
CA ALA A 119 2.24 -19.44 -4.08
C ALA A 119 0.93 -18.71 -4.41
N LEU A 120 0.98 -17.69 -5.27
CA LEU A 120 -0.23 -16.97 -5.69
C LEU A 120 -1.11 -17.81 -6.64
N GLU A 121 -0.50 -18.62 -7.49
CA GLU A 121 -1.21 -19.55 -8.37
C GLU A 121 -1.88 -20.70 -7.58
N ASN A 122 -1.35 -21.02 -6.40
CA ASN A 122 -1.94 -21.98 -5.48
C ASN A 122 -3.03 -21.33 -4.61
N ASP A 123 -4.19 -21.12 -5.20
CA ASP A 123 -5.39 -20.59 -4.51
C ASP A 123 -5.14 -19.22 -3.81
N LEU A 124 -4.33 -18.36 -4.40
CA LEU A 124 -3.98 -17.05 -3.87
C LEU A 124 -3.37 -17.12 -2.44
N ASP A 125 -2.44 -18.04 -2.21
CA ASP A 125 -1.79 -18.22 -0.89
C ASP A 125 -0.88 -17.02 -0.55
N SER A 126 -1.55 -15.92 -0.18
CA SER A 126 -0.90 -14.67 0.19
C SER A 126 0.10 -14.83 1.35
N PRO A 127 -0.19 -15.59 2.42
CA PRO A 127 0.80 -15.83 3.48
C PRO A 127 2.10 -16.46 2.99
N ILE A 128 2.03 -17.48 2.13
CA ILE A 128 3.23 -18.13 1.57
C ILE A 128 3.95 -17.18 0.62
N ALA A 129 3.23 -16.49 -0.27
CA ALA A 129 3.85 -15.50 -1.16
C ALA A 129 4.57 -14.38 -0.37
N MET A 130 3.95 -13.85 0.68
CA MET A 130 4.60 -12.87 1.58
C MET A 130 5.83 -13.47 2.27
N SER A 131 5.77 -14.73 2.72
CA SER A 131 6.91 -15.39 3.35
C SER A 131 8.11 -15.47 2.39
N VAL A 132 7.90 -15.88 1.14
CA VAL A 132 8.94 -15.90 0.10
C VAL A 132 9.55 -14.51 -0.08
N PHE A 133 8.71 -13.48 -0.20
CA PHE A 133 9.17 -12.11 -0.38
C PHE A 133 9.98 -11.59 0.83
N PHE A 134 9.54 -11.84 2.06
CA PHE A 134 10.26 -11.41 3.25
C PHE A 134 11.55 -12.19 3.53
N ASP A 135 11.60 -13.47 3.14
CA ASP A 135 12.83 -14.26 3.17
C ASP A 135 13.85 -13.73 2.14
N TRP A 136 13.40 -13.36 0.94
CA TRP A 136 14.24 -12.69 -0.04
C TRP A 136 14.76 -11.34 0.49
N ILE A 137 13.93 -10.52 1.13
CA ILE A 137 14.37 -9.26 1.79
C ILE A 137 15.49 -9.55 2.79
N ARG A 138 15.33 -10.58 3.63
CA ARG A 138 16.32 -10.96 4.63
C ARG A 138 17.65 -11.35 3.99
N LYS A 139 17.63 -12.22 2.97
CA LYS A 139 18.83 -12.64 2.24
C LYS A 139 19.53 -11.46 1.56
N THR A 140 18.76 -10.60 0.90
CA THR A 140 19.28 -9.41 0.21
C THR A 140 19.95 -8.44 1.19
N ASN A 141 19.36 -8.20 2.36
CA ASN A 141 20.01 -7.38 3.38
C ASN A 141 21.34 -7.97 3.86
N ILE A 142 21.42 -9.29 4.06
CA ILE A 142 22.68 -9.97 4.43
C ILE A 142 23.73 -9.81 3.33
N GLU A 143 23.37 -9.95 2.05
CA GLU A 143 24.29 -9.73 0.92
C GLU A 143 24.80 -8.28 0.88
N MET A 144 23.92 -7.31 1.15
CA MET A 144 24.30 -5.89 1.21
C MET A 144 25.25 -5.60 2.38
N ASP A 145 24.94 -6.07 3.56
CA ASP A 145 25.73 -5.83 4.77
C ASP A 145 27.13 -6.46 4.65
N ASN A 146 27.26 -7.52 3.86
CA ASN A 146 28.55 -8.15 3.51
C ASN A 146 29.23 -7.54 2.26
N ASN A 147 28.70 -6.46 1.69
CA ASN A 147 29.18 -5.83 0.45
C ASN A 147 29.27 -6.80 -0.75
N LYS A 148 28.37 -7.79 -0.82
CA LYS A 148 28.33 -8.80 -1.89
C LYS A 148 27.27 -8.52 -2.96
N LEU A 149 26.36 -7.57 -2.70
CA LEU A 149 25.28 -7.26 -3.63
C LEU A 149 25.82 -6.43 -4.81
N ILE A 150 25.71 -6.96 -6.02
CA ILE A 150 26.11 -6.28 -7.25
C ILE A 150 24.96 -5.46 -7.83
N ALA A 151 25.28 -4.44 -8.64
CA ALA A 151 24.28 -3.52 -9.22
C ALA A 151 23.19 -4.26 -10.03
N LYS A 152 23.52 -5.35 -10.75
CA LYS A 152 22.54 -6.15 -11.48
C LYS A 152 21.49 -6.75 -10.53
N LYS A 153 21.91 -7.39 -9.44
CA LYS A 153 20.99 -7.94 -8.43
C LYS A 153 20.17 -6.86 -7.74
N ALA A 154 20.76 -5.69 -7.50
CA ALA A 154 20.03 -4.55 -6.93
C ALA A 154 18.91 -4.07 -7.88
N ALA A 155 19.16 -4.01 -9.18
CA ALA A 155 18.15 -3.68 -10.19
C ALA A 155 17.03 -4.73 -10.27
N GLN A 156 17.36 -6.02 -10.25
CA GLN A 156 16.39 -7.12 -10.17
C GLN A 156 15.52 -7.02 -8.91
N GLY A 157 16.14 -6.69 -7.77
CA GLY A 157 15.44 -6.50 -6.50
C GLY A 157 14.48 -5.32 -6.52
N LEU A 158 14.82 -4.21 -7.14
CA LEU A 158 13.90 -3.07 -7.34
C LEU A 158 12.70 -3.47 -8.18
N ASN A 159 12.90 -4.30 -9.20
CA ASN A 159 11.84 -4.82 -10.05
C ASN A 159 10.90 -5.76 -9.26
N PHE A 160 11.46 -6.65 -8.42
CA PHE A 160 10.65 -7.53 -7.57
C PHE A 160 9.83 -6.76 -6.53
N ILE A 161 10.40 -5.72 -5.90
CA ILE A 161 9.63 -4.85 -5.00
C ILE A 161 8.48 -4.14 -5.74
N ALA A 162 8.73 -3.66 -6.96
CA ALA A 162 7.69 -3.03 -7.76
C ALA A 162 6.58 -4.03 -8.16
N TYR A 163 6.95 -5.25 -8.51
CA TYR A 163 6.02 -6.32 -8.84
C TYR A 163 5.19 -6.73 -7.61
N PHE A 164 5.82 -6.98 -6.47
CA PHE A 164 5.15 -7.22 -5.21
C PHE A 164 4.13 -6.11 -4.88
N ASP A 165 4.56 -4.85 -5.00
CA ASP A 165 3.71 -3.70 -4.69
C ASP A 165 2.55 -3.53 -5.68
N SER A 166 2.72 -3.94 -6.94
CA SER A 166 1.63 -3.94 -7.93
C SER A 166 0.47 -4.88 -7.54
N ILE A 167 0.76 -5.93 -6.77
CA ILE A 167 -0.22 -6.91 -6.30
C ILE A 167 -0.79 -6.49 -4.94
N TYR A 168 0.10 -6.18 -3.99
CA TYR A 168 -0.29 -5.93 -2.60
C TYR A 168 -0.64 -4.47 -2.30
N GLY A 169 -0.03 -3.50 -3.00
CA GLY A 169 -0.25 -2.06 -2.77
C GLY A 169 0.11 -1.64 -1.35
N LEU A 170 1.29 -2.06 -0.87
CA LEU A 170 1.76 -1.78 0.49
C LEU A 170 2.74 -0.61 0.57
N LEU A 171 3.21 -0.11 -0.56
CA LEU A 171 4.07 1.06 -0.57
C LEU A 171 3.23 2.32 -0.80
N PRO A 172 3.40 3.36 0.03
CA PRO A 172 2.73 4.63 -0.19
C PRO A 172 3.03 5.11 -1.60
N LYS A 173 1.99 5.31 -2.38
CA LYS A 173 2.15 5.99 -3.67
C LYS A 173 2.64 7.40 -3.34
N LYS A 174 3.76 7.82 -3.94
CA LYS A 174 4.04 9.24 -4.00
C LYS A 174 2.85 9.86 -4.71
N GLU A 175 2.00 10.54 -3.97
CA GLU A 175 0.99 11.37 -4.61
C GLU A 175 1.76 12.32 -5.53
N SER A 176 1.47 12.23 -6.82
CA SER A 176 1.99 13.21 -7.77
C SER A 176 1.36 14.53 -7.36
N ILE A 177 2.19 15.43 -6.84
CA ILE A 177 1.72 16.77 -6.49
C ILE A 177 1.13 17.36 -7.78
N PRO A 178 -0.15 17.74 -7.78
CA PRO A 178 -0.78 18.33 -8.97
C PRO A 178 0.00 19.55 -9.44
N GLN A 179 0.11 19.76 -10.74
CA GLN A 179 0.92 20.85 -11.32
C GLN A 179 0.48 22.22 -10.80
N ASN A 180 -0.82 22.44 -10.67
CA ASN A 180 -1.36 23.68 -10.09
C ASN A 180 -0.86 23.94 -8.66
N ILE A 181 -0.65 22.91 -7.83
CA ILE A 181 -0.09 23.05 -6.48
C ILE A 181 1.39 23.38 -6.54
N LEU A 182 2.14 22.76 -7.46
CA LEU A 182 3.56 23.11 -7.67
C LEU A 182 3.71 24.56 -8.11
N ASP A 183 2.84 25.04 -9.00
CA ASP A 183 2.83 26.42 -9.48
C ASP A 183 2.53 27.40 -8.34
N LEU A 184 1.53 27.11 -7.49
CA LEU A 184 1.21 27.89 -6.31
C LEU A 184 2.36 27.95 -5.29
N VAL A 185 3.10 26.86 -5.12
CA VAL A 185 4.28 26.84 -4.23
C VAL A 185 5.41 27.69 -4.81
N ALA A 186 5.66 27.58 -6.12
CA ALA A 186 6.67 28.40 -6.79
C ALA A 186 6.35 29.90 -6.68
N GLU A 187 5.09 30.29 -6.92
CA GLU A 187 4.63 31.69 -6.75
C GLU A 187 4.74 32.16 -5.30
N ARG A 188 4.45 31.29 -4.33
CA ARG A 188 4.64 31.60 -2.92
C ARG A 188 6.11 31.81 -2.55
N GLU A 189 7.02 30.98 -3.07
CA GLU A 189 8.45 31.12 -2.82
C GLU A 189 9.01 32.45 -3.45
N GLU A 190 8.47 32.81 -4.61
CA GLU A 190 8.82 34.09 -5.24
C GLU A 190 8.33 35.29 -4.41
N ALA A 191 7.05 35.27 -3.96
CA ALA A 191 6.51 36.29 -3.08
C ALA A 191 7.32 36.42 -1.79
N ARG A 192 7.81 35.34 -1.19
CA ARG A 192 8.69 35.39 -0.01
C ARG A 192 10.06 36.02 -0.30
N ARG A 193 10.66 35.69 -1.44
CA ARG A 193 11.94 36.32 -1.86
C ARG A 193 11.83 37.82 -2.06
N ASN A 194 10.65 38.25 -2.53
CA ASN A 194 10.34 39.65 -2.76
C ASN A 194 9.86 40.41 -1.50
N GLY A 195 9.68 39.69 -0.36
CA GLY A 195 9.17 40.31 0.88
C GLY A 195 7.65 40.55 0.89
N GLU A 196 6.92 39.96 -0.06
CA GLU A 196 5.47 40.11 -0.21
C GLU A 196 4.72 39.13 0.73
N TRP A 197 4.79 39.38 2.05
CA TRP A 197 4.32 38.45 3.07
C TRP A 197 2.81 38.18 2.99
N GLU A 198 1.99 39.20 2.73
CA GLU A 198 0.54 39.02 2.59
C GLU A 198 0.16 38.14 1.40
N LYS A 199 0.88 38.23 0.28
CA LYS A 199 0.68 37.37 -0.88
C LYS A 199 1.09 35.95 -0.56
N SER A 200 2.21 35.74 0.11
CA SER A 200 2.70 34.46 0.54
C SER A 200 1.71 33.73 1.46
N ASP A 201 1.09 34.45 2.41
CA ASP A 201 0.10 33.87 3.32
C ASP A 201 -1.23 33.52 2.62
N ARG A 202 -1.66 34.36 1.67
CA ARG A 202 -2.82 34.01 0.81
C ARG A 202 -2.58 32.74 0.01
N LEU A 203 -1.43 32.59 -0.62
CA LEU A 203 -1.05 31.41 -1.38
C LEU A 203 -0.96 30.16 -0.48
N ARG A 204 -0.43 30.30 0.74
CA ARG A 204 -0.40 29.22 1.73
C ARG A 204 -1.81 28.74 2.08
N ASN A 205 -2.75 29.64 2.30
CA ASN A 205 -4.12 29.33 2.60
C ASN A 205 -4.83 28.67 1.41
N LEU A 206 -4.55 29.12 0.18
CA LEU A 206 -5.06 28.51 -1.04
C LEU A 206 -4.56 27.07 -1.20
N ILE A 207 -3.27 26.82 -1.02
CA ILE A 207 -2.68 25.47 -1.03
C ILE A 207 -3.33 24.61 0.05
N ALA A 208 -3.60 25.18 1.23
CA ALA A 208 -4.26 24.43 2.31
C ALA A 208 -5.73 24.10 2.01
N SER A 209 -6.46 24.96 1.27
CA SER A 209 -7.83 24.69 0.81
C SER A 209 -7.90 23.59 -0.25
N GLU A 210 -6.83 23.42 -1.03
CA GLU A 210 -6.65 22.34 -2.02
C GLU A 210 -6.19 21.01 -1.37
N GLY A 211 -6.14 20.94 -0.02
CA GLY A 211 -5.79 19.71 0.70
C GLY A 211 -4.29 19.48 0.91
N TRP A 212 -3.45 20.49 0.70
CA TRP A 212 -2.00 20.40 0.85
C TRP A 212 -1.46 21.31 1.95
N LEU A 213 -0.45 20.84 2.66
CA LEU A 213 0.29 21.63 3.67
C LEU A 213 1.69 21.94 3.18
N VAL A 214 2.08 23.22 3.32
CA VAL A 214 3.44 23.68 3.02
C VAL A 214 4.22 23.87 4.32
N LYS A 215 5.35 23.19 4.44
CA LYS A 215 6.31 23.36 5.54
C LYS A 215 7.61 23.93 4.99
N ASP A 216 8.02 25.09 5.48
CA ASP A 216 9.30 25.70 5.11
C ASP A 216 10.45 24.94 5.77
N THR A 217 11.50 24.65 4.97
CA THR A 217 12.75 24.03 5.43
C THR A 217 13.93 24.82 4.89
N PRO A 218 15.13 24.68 5.47
CA PRO A 218 16.32 25.33 4.95
C PRO A 218 16.66 24.98 3.50
N SER A 219 16.15 23.84 3.01
CA SER A 219 16.34 23.34 1.64
C SER A 219 15.17 23.65 0.70
N GLY A 220 14.21 24.51 1.10
CA GLY A 220 13.01 24.86 0.35
C GLY A 220 11.70 24.40 1.00
N SER A 221 10.58 24.67 0.34
CA SER A 221 9.26 24.29 0.81
C SER A 221 9.01 22.79 0.62
N LYS A 222 8.58 22.09 1.68
CA LYS A 222 8.09 20.69 1.60
C LYS A 222 6.58 20.68 1.60
N LEU A 223 5.99 19.90 0.69
CA LEU A 223 4.56 19.64 0.60
C LEU A 223 4.20 18.32 1.27
N SER A 224 3.07 18.30 1.94
CA SER A 224 2.41 17.10 2.45
C SER A 224 0.90 17.26 2.30
N VAL A 225 0.18 16.16 2.17
CA VAL A 225 -1.28 16.17 2.19
C VAL A 225 -1.77 16.51 3.60
N LYS A 226 -2.88 17.23 3.68
CA LYS A 226 -3.49 17.70 4.93
C LYS A 226 -4.13 16.55 5.71
#